data_d08c7f460972efc2da879fc801b2f7a4
#
_entry.id   d08c7f460972efc2da879fc801b2f7a4
#
_cell.length_a   1.000
_cell.length_b   1.000
_cell.length_c   1.000
_cell.angle_alpha   90.00
_cell.angle_beta   90.00
_cell.angle_gamma   90.00
#
_symmetry.space_group_name_H-M   'P 1'
#
loop_
_entity.id
_entity.type
_entity.pdbx_description
1 polymer ?
#
loop_
_entity_poly.entity_id
_entity_poly.type
_entity_poly.pdbx_seq_one_letter_code
_entity_poly.pdbx_strand_id
1 'polypeptide(L)'
;MKLLTIVIKPSRSDGVRRALSTIGIGGATIISAQGFGTQKGHSETYRGASYEVKTKPKTMFQVACKDDDVENIIKAVREVANTNEIGDGKIFITELNDVVRIRTGETGEDAITENNNE
;
A
#
# COMPACT_ATOMS: atom_id res chain seq x y z
N MET A 1 -3.39 -12.25 11.47
CA MET A 1 -2.48 -11.32 10.77
C MET A 1 -3.04 -10.98 9.40
N LYS A 2 -2.73 -9.79 8.93
CA LYS A 2 -3.15 -9.33 7.62
C LYS A 2 -1.96 -8.82 6.83
N LEU A 3 -2.05 -8.93 5.52
CA LEU A 3 -1.14 -8.27 4.62
C LEU A 3 -1.90 -7.12 3.97
N LEU A 4 -1.42 -5.91 4.18
CA LEU A 4 -1.98 -4.73 3.53
C LEU A 4 -1.11 -4.38 2.35
N THR A 5 -1.73 -4.27 1.19
CA THR A 5 -1.08 -3.79 -0.02
C THR A 5 -1.65 -2.41 -0.30
N ILE A 6 -0.81 -1.41 -0.15
CA ILE A 6 -1.20 0.00 -0.21
C ILE A 6 -0.64 0.57 -1.51
N VAL A 7 -1.53 0.96 -2.41
CA VAL A 7 -1.11 1.52 -3.71
C VAL A 7 -1.51 2.99 -3.74
N ILE A 8 -0.53 3.86 -3.89
CA ILE A 8 -0.74 5.31 -3.77
C ILE A 8 0.00 6.06 -4.86
N LYS A 9 -0.28 7.36 -4.95
CA LYS A 9 0.51 8.25 -5.81
C LYS A 9 1.94 8.33 -5.29
N PRO A 10 2.95 8.33 -6.17
CA PRO A 10 4.34 8.41 -5.73
C PRO A 10 4.63 9.64 -4.87
N SER A 11 3.94 10.75 -5.12
CA SER A 11 4.15 11.98 -4.35
C SER A 11 3.77 11.84 -2.87
N ARG A 12 3.00 10.81 -2.53
CA ARG A 12 2.58 10.57 -1.15
C ARG A 12 3.43 9.54 -0.42
N SER A 13 4.41 8.97 -1.11
CA SER A 13 5.21 7.88 -0.54
C SER A 13 5.92 8.24 0.74
N ASP A 14 6.58 9.40 0.77
CA ASP A 14 7.31 9.80 1.96
C ASP A 14 6.37 10.05 3.13
N GLY A 15 5.22 10.67 2.85
CA GLY A 15 4.23 10.91 3.90
C GLY A 15 3.68 9.62 4.48
N VAL A 16 3.38 8.64 3.62
CA VAL A 16 2.88 7.35 4.07
C VAL A 16 3.93 6.62 4.89
N ARG A 17 5.18 6.63 4.43
CA ARG A 17 6.27 6.01 5.16
C ARG A 17 6.40 6.58 6.56
N ARG A 18 6.36 7.90 6.68
CA ARG A 18 6.43 8.58 7.98
C ARG A 18 5.23 8.26 8.84
N ALA A 19 4.04 8.25 8.25
CA ALA A 19 2.81 7.95 8.99
C ALA A 19 2.84 6.54 9.58
N LEU A 20 3.29 5.56 8.79
CA LEU A 20 3.41 4.18 9.27
C LEU A 20 4.41 4.10 10.43
N SER A 21 5.54 4.76 10.30
CA SER A 21 6.57 4.78 11.35
C SER A 21 6.02 5.40 12.62
N THR A 22 5.27 6.49 12.50
CA THR A 22 4.71 7.20 13.65
C THR A 22 3.77 6.34 14.48
N ILE A 23 3.02 5.45 13.82
CA ILE A 23 2.10 4.56 14.54
C ILE A 23 2.76 3.23 14.95
N GLY A 24 4.07 3.12 14.80
CA GLY A 24 4.81 1.96 15.30
C GLY A 24 4.95 0.81 14.33
N ILE A 25 4.69 1.01 13.06
CA ILE A 25 4.94 -0.01 12.05
C ILE A 25 6.42 -0.01 11.72
N GLY A 26 7.10 -1.09 12.13
CA GLY A 26 8.55 -1.15 12.09
C GLY A 26 9.15 -1.41 10.73
N GLY A 27 8.35 -1.86 9.77
CA GLY A 27 8.89 -2.15 8.45
C GLY A 27 7.80 -2.34 7.42
N ALA A 28 8.17 -2.08 6.19
CA ALA A 28 7.32 -2.29 5.03
C ALA A 28 8.21 -2.49 3.80
N THR A 29 7.69 -3.20 2.82
CA THR A 29 8.36 -3.32 1.54
C THR A 29 7.77 -2.28 0.59
N ILE A 30 8.62 -1.52 -0.07
CA ILE A 30 8.19 -0.47 -0.99
C ILE A 30 8.57 -0.87 -2.40
N ILE A 31 7.60 -0.83 -3.29
CA ILE A 31 7.76 -1.30 -4.66
C ILE A 31 7.30 -0.20 -5.60
N SER A 32 8.08 0.09 -6.63
CA SER A 32 7.65 0.96 -7.72
C SER A 32 6.75 0.15 -8.64
N ALA A 33 5.60 0.69 -8.95
CA ALA A 33 4.59 -0.02 -9.72
C ALA A 33 3.97 0.91 -10.76
N GLN A 34 3.18 0.33 -11.62
CA GLN A 34 2.38 1.10 -12.57
C GLN A 34 0.95 0.61 -12.47
N GLY A 35 0.03 1.53 -12.61
CA GLY A 35 -1.36 1.20 -12.55
C GLY A 35 -2.14 1.92 -13.63
N PHE A 36 -3.30 1.38 -13.94
CA PHE A 36 -4.22 2.07 -14.82
C PHE A 36 -5.62 1.85 -14.31
N GLY A 37 -6.52 2.73 -14.72
CA GLY A 37 -7.92 2.60 -14.36
C GLY A 37 -8.77 3.43 -15.30
N THR A 38 -10.05 3.17 -15.26
CA THR A 38 -11.01 3.91 -16.05
C THR A 38 -11.33 5.21 -15.31
N GLN A 39 -11.19 6.33 -16.02
CA GLN A 39 -11.57 7.62 -15.47
C GLN A 39 -12.81 8.10 -16.18
N LYS A 40 -13.86 8.34 -15.40
CA LYS A 40 -15.07 8.90 -15.93
C LYS A 40 -14.82 10.29 -16.49
N GLY A 41 -15.41 10.57 -17.62
CA GLY A 41 -15.24 11.86 -18.26
C GLY A 41 -14.07 11.92 -19.20
N HIS A 42 -13.23 10.92 -19.19
CA HIS A 42 -12.18 10.80 -20.18
C HIS A 42 -12.68 9.94 -21.30
N SER A 43 -12.90 10.55 -22.41
CA SER A 43 -13.36 9.84 -23.57
C SER A 43 -12.20 9.73 -24.55
N GLU A 44 -11.56 8.62 -24.50
CA GLU A 44 -10.41 8.36 -25.36
C GLU A 44 -10.79 7.62 -26.60
N THR A 45 -12.05 7.25 -26.71
CA THR A 45 -12.54 6.51 -27.85
C THR A 45 -13.21 7.46 -28.83
N TYR A 46 -12.72 7.49 -30.03
CA TYR A 46 -13.25 8.35 -31.04
C TYR A 46 -13.60 7.50 -32.24
N ARG A 47 -14.88 7.49 -32.59
CA ARG A 47 -15.34 6.87 -33.82
C ARG A 47 -14.88 5.45 -34.00
N GLY A 48 -14.84 4.71 -32.95
CA GLY A 48 -14.42 3.33 -32.99
C GLY A 48 -12.93 3.11 -33.13
N ALA A 49 -12.15 4.18 -33.12
CA ALA A 49 -10.72 4.02 -33.10
C ALA A 49 -10.26 3.46 -31.76
N SER A 50 -9.23 2.68 -31.79
CA SER A 50 -8.65 2.17 -30.57
C SER A 50 -8.08 3.34 -29.75
N TYR A 51 -8.11 3.17 -28.46
CA TYR A 51 -7.49 4.14 -27.57
C TYR A 51 -6.44 3.44 -26.74
N GLU A 52 -5.48 4.22 -26.30
CA GLU A 52 -4.43 3.69 -25.47
C GLU A 52 -4.86 3.62 -24.02
N VAL A 53 -4.55 2.52 -23.39
CA VAL A 53 -4.64 2.41 -21.95
C VAL A 53 -3.31 2.87 -21.40
N LYS A 54 -3.30 4.03 -20.80
CA LYS A 54 -2.07 4.59 -20.26
C LYS A 54 -1.89 4.16 -18.84
N THR A 55 -0.66 3.82 -18.52
CA THR A 55 -0.29 3.53 -17.14
C THR A 55 0.31 4.77 -16.50
N LYS A 56 0.19 4.83 -15.20
CA LYS A 56 0.80 5.88 -14.38
C LYS A 56 1.65 5.24 -13.32
N PRO A 57 2.77 5.88 -12.96
CA PRO A 57 3.57 5.37 -11.86
C PRO A 57 2.78 5.39 -10.55
N LYS A 58 2.98 4.37 -9.77
CA LYS A 58 2.40 4.21 -8.44
C LYS A 58 3.49 3.73 -7.50
N THR A 59 3.27 3.94 -6.22
CA THR A 59 4.11 3.32 -5.20
C THR A 59 3.24 2.32 -4.43
N MET A 60 3.78 1.14 -4.23
CA MET A 60 3.10 0.08 -3.51
C MET A 60 3.87 -0.20 -2.22
N PHE A 61 3.14 -0.24 -1.10
CA PHE A 61 3.69 -0.69 0.16
C PHE A 61 3.07 -2.03 0.50
N GLN A 62 3.88 -2.95 0.98
CA GLN A 62 3.35 -4.18 1.58
C GLN A 62 3.70 -4.19 3.05
N VAL A 63 2.67 -4.34 3.88
CA VAL A 63 2.78 -4.27 5.32
C VAL A 63 2.10 -5.49 5.92
N ALA A 64 2.87 -6.31 6.63
CA ALA A 64 2.30 -7.39 7.44
C ALA A 64 2.00 -6.81 8.82
N CYS A 65 0.82 -7.07 9.33
CA CYS A 65 0.42 -6.50 10.61
C CYS A 65 -0.51 -7.43 11.39
N LYS A 66 -0.66 -7.12 12.67
CA LYS A 66 -1.65 -7.77 13.51
C LYS A 66 -3.03 -7.28 13.12
N ASP A 67 -4.04 -8.10 13.36
CA ASP A 67 -5.42 -7.71 13.08
C ASP A 67 -5.79 -6.40 13.77
N ASP A 68 -5.33 -6.21 14.99
CA ASP A 68 -5.66 -5.02 15.79
C ASP A 68 -5.06 -3.73 15.22
N ASP A 69 -4.05 -3.83 14.36
CA ASP A 69 -3.39 -2.66 13.81
C ASP A 69 -4.02 -2.16 12.51
N VAL A 70 -4.90 -2.95 11.92
CA VAL A 70 -5.43 -2.65 10.58
C VAL A 70 -6.11 -1.29 10.52
N GLU A 71 -7.01 -1.01 11.46
CA GLU A 71 -7.76 0.24 11.46
C GLU A 71 -6.85 1.45 11.62
N ASN A 72 -5.85 1.35 12.48
CA ASN A 72 -4.89 2.44 12.69
C ASN A 72 -4.06 2.70 11.44
N ILE A 73 -3.67 1.63 10.73
CA ILE A 73 -2.92 1.78 9.50
C ILE A 73 -3.77 2.45 8.43
N ILE A 74 -5.01 2.00 8.27
CA ILE A 74 -5.92 2.59 7.29
C ILE A 74 -6.10 4.08 7.56
N LYS A 75 -6.34 4.43 8.81
CA LYS A 75 -6.53 5.83 9.19
C LYS A 75 -5.30 6.66 8.88
N ALA A 76 -4.13 6.19 9.28
CA ALA A 76 -2.87 6.90 9.07
C ALA A 76 -2.59 7.12 7.59
N VAL A 77 -2.79 6.09 6.78
CA VAL A 77 -2.54 6.17 5.33
C VAL A 77 -3.53 7.13 4.69
N ARG A 78 -4.81 7.03 5.03
CA ARG A 78 -5.83 7.89 4.43
C ARG A 78 -5.60 9.36 4.75
N GLU A 79 -5.16 9.69 5.94
CA GLU A 79 -4.88 11.08 6.32
C GLU A 79 -3.83 11.71 5.42
N VAL A 80 -2.87 10.93 4.96
CA VAL A 80 -1.77 11.44 4.14
C VAL A 80 -2.08 11.31 2.64
N ALA A 81 -2.67 10.20 2.25
CA ALA A 81 -2.79 9.86 0.83
C ALA A 81 -4.08 10.35 0.18
N ASN A 82 -5.08 10.70 0.97
CA ASN A 82 -6.37 11.12 0.43
C ASN A 82 -6.32 12.57 -0.05
N THR A 83 -6.56 12.78 -1.34
CA THR A 83 -6.70 14.12 -1.93
C THR A 83 -8.11 14.34 -2.47
N ASN A 84 -9.00 13.39 -2.27
CA ASN A 84 -10.36 13.39 -2.81
C ASN A 84 -10.39 13.38 -4.34
N GLU A 85 -9.36 12.84 -4.94
CA GLU A 85 -9.24 12.77 -6.38
C GLU A 85 -9.13 11.34 -6.86
N ILE A 86 -9.54 11.11 -8.09
CA ILE A 86 -9.32 9.84 -8.76
C ILE A 86 -7.81 9.63 -8.86
N GLY A 87 -7.38 8.43 -8.54
CA GLY A 87 -5.95 8.11 -8.58
C GLY A 87 -5.27 8.11 -7.23
N ASP A 88 -5.99 8.44 -6.16
CA ASP A 88 -5.41 8.38 -4.81
C ASP A 88 -4.96 6.99 -4.41
N GLY A 89 -5.57 5.97 -4.98
CA GLY A 89 -5.14 4.61 -4.74
C GLY A 89 -6.09 3.79 -3.88
N LYS A 90 -5.59 2.65 -3.45
CA LYS A 90 -6.40 1.69 -2.69
C LYS A 90 -5.54 0.97 -1.67
N ILE A 91 -6.19 0.46 -0.66
CA ILE A 91 -5.58 -0.44 0.31
C ILE A 91 -6.27 -1.80 0.17
N PHE A 92 -5.49 -2.82 -0.18
CA PHE A 92 -5.99 -4.18 -0.26
C PHE A 92 -5.64 -4.90 1.03
N ILE A 93 -6.60 -5.61 1.60
CA ILE A 93 -6.43 -6.29 2.88
C ILE A 93 -6.65 -7.78 2.64
N THR A 94 -5.63 -8.58 2.90
CA THR A 94 -5.73 -10.03 2.73
C THR A 94 -5.30 -10.75 4.00
N GLU A 95 -5.85 -11.94 4.19
CA GLU A 95 -5.43 -12.80 5.28
C GLU A 95 -4.01 -13.26 5.05
N LEU A 96 -3.23 -13.23 6.09
CA LEU A 96 -1.85 -13.70 6.07
C LEU A 96 -1.75 -14.90 7.00
N ASN A 97 -1.51 -16.06 6.40
CA ASN A 97 -1.48 -17.30 7.17
C ASN A 97 -0.29 -17.36 8.12
N ASP A 98 0.86 -16.92 7.66
CA ASP A 98 2.06 -16.96 8.47
C ASP A 98 3.12 -16.03 7.89
N VAL A 99 4.11 -15.71 8.70
CA VAL A 99 5.28 -14.92 8.32
C VAL A 99 6.48 -15.60 8.96
N VAL A 100 7.57 -15.70 8.24
CA VAL A 100 8.81 -16.23 8.77
C VAL A 100 9.91 -15.19 8.58
N ARG A 101 10.56 -14.80 9.67
CA ARG A 101 11.72 -13.90 9.57
C ARG A 101 12.92 -14.74 9.15
N ILE A 102 13.52 -14.35 8.05
CA ILE A 102 14.60 -15.15 7.44
C ILE A 102 15.80 -15.28 8.39
N ARG A 103 16.19 -14.19 9.05
CA ARG A 103 17.38 -14.19 9.87
C ARG A 103 17.25 -15.09 11.11
N THR A 104 16.10 -15.07 11.74
CA THR A 104 15.92 -15.72 13.04
C THR A 104 15.07 -17.00 12.99
N GLY A 105 14.27 -17.14 11.92
CA GLY A 105 13.30 -18.23 11.84
C GLY A 105 12.06 -18.01 12.68
N GLU A 106 11.91 -16.86 13.32
CA GLU A 106 10.70 -16.54 14.06
C GLU A 106 9.49 -16.54 13.14
N THR A 107 8.35 -16.97 13.67
CA THR A 107 7.12 -17.08 12.90
C THR A 107 5.99 -16.29 13.56
N GLY A 108 4.92 -16.12 12.80
CA GLY A 108 3.71 -15.50 13.32
C GLY A 108 3.92 -14.05 13.72
N GLU A 109 3.25 -13.64 14.79
CA GLU A 109 3.35 -12.25 15.24
C GLU A 109 4.75 -11.87 15.71
N ASP A 110 5.53 -12.84 16.18
CA ASP A 110 6.92 -12.57 16.53
C ASP A 110 7.75 -12.13 15.33
N ALA A 111 7.40 -12.61 14.15
CA ALA A 111 8.11 -12.27 12.93
C ALA A 111 7.78 -10.87 12.43
N ILE A 112 6.69 -10.28 12.87
CA ILE A 112 6.27 -8.94 12.44
C ILE A 112 6.34 -7.92 13.56
N THR A 113 6.69 -8.33 14.76
CA THR A 113 6.90 -7.41 15.88
C THR A 113 8.13 -6.57 15.58
N GLU A 114 8.02 -5.28 15.83
CA GLU A 114 9.14 -4.38 15.63
C GLU A 114 10.36 -4.89 16.39
N ASN A 115 11.47 -4.93 15.69
CA ASN A 115 12.70 -5.44 16.25
C ASN A 115 13.85 -4.65 15.66
N ASN A 116 14.65 -4.06 16.52
CA ASN A 116 15.77 -3.23 16.10
C ASN A 116 16.86 -4.02 15.37
N ASN A 117 16.75 -5.33 15.36
CA ASN A 117 17.72 -6.20 14.71
C ASN A 117 17.30 -6.61 13.29
N GLU A 118 16.25 -6.03 12.78
CA GLU A 118 15.79 -6.30 11.44
C GLU A 118 16.84 -5.95 10.40
#